data_25eb63aa1d62cbdfccadcaa2be6d24db
#
_entry.id   25eb63aa1d62cbdfccadcaa2be6d24db
#
_cell.length_a   1.000
_cell.length_b   1.000
_cell.length_c   1.000
_cell.angle_alpha   90.00
_cell.angle_beta   90.00
_cell.angle_gamma   90.00
#
_symmetry.space_group_name_H-M   'P 1'
#
loop_
_entity.id
_entity.type
_entity.pdbx_description
1 polymer ?
#
loop_
_entity_poly.entity_id
_entity_poly.type
_entity_poly.pdbx_seq_one_letter_code
_entity_poly.pdbx_strand_id
1 'polypeptide(L)'
;MSDVAMSFDDKQIFSGVNLTVERGDKIAFVGRNGEGKSTLVKCIMGQLQNEGKLELGHNVQIGYFAQNQASLLDGDLTVFQTIDDVAKGEVRNKIRDLLGAFMFGGEDSTKKVKVLSGGERTRLAILKLLLEPVNLLILDEPTNHLDLKTKDVLKQALLDFDGTLIVVSHDRD
;
A
#
# COMPACT_ATOMS: atom_id res chain seq x y z
N MET A 1 -17.30 -10.32 0.29
CA MET A 1 -18.08 -9.53 -0.69
C MET A 1 -19.01 -10.46 -1.43
N SER A 2 -20.28 -10.09 -1.55
CA SER A 2 -21.29 -10.87 -2.27
C SER A 2 -22.17 -9.92 -3.08
N ASP A 3 -22.18 -10.13 -4.38
CA ASP A 3 -22.93 -9.36 -5.37
C ASP A 3 -22.75 -7.84 -5.25
N VAL A 4 -21.49 -7.42 -5.03
CA VAL A 4 -21.16 -5.99 -4.83
C VAL A 4 -21.19 -5.27 -6.17
N ALA A 5 -21.92 -4.15 -6.20
CA ALA A 5 -22.03 -3.27 -7.36
C ALA A 5 -21.83 -1.81 -6.96
N MET A 6 -21.46 -1.00 -7.91
CA MET A 6 -21.28 0.44 -7.73
C MET A 6 -21.63 1.21 -8.99
N SER A 7 -22.42 2.27 -8.84
CA SER A 7 -22.76 3.21 -9.88
C SER A 7 -22.60 4.64 -9.41
N PHE A 8 -22.25 5.54 -10.30
CA PHE A 8 -22.30 6.99 -10.09
C PHE A 8 -23.34 7.55 -11.03
N ASP A 9 -24.39 8.14 -10.47
CA ASP A 9 -25.57 8.56 -11.22
C ASP A 9 -26.08 7.41 -12.10
N ASP A 10 -26.17 7.60 -13.40
CA ASP A 10 -26.63 6.60 -14.36
C ASP A 10 -25.49 5.70 -14.92
N LYS A 11 -24.24 5.89 -14.46
CA LYS A 11 -23.09 5.14 -14.95
C LYS A 11 -22.71 4.03 -14.00
N GLN A 12 -22.95 2.78 -14.43
CA GLN A 12 -22.43 1.61 -13.72
C GLN A 12 -20.92 1.52 -13.86
N ILE A 13 -20.22 1.38 -12.73
CA ILE A 13 -18.76 1.23 -12.66
C ILE A 13 -18.38 -0.25 -12.65
N PHE A 14 -19.02 -1.03 -11.79
CA PHE A 14 -18.92 -2.49 -11.75
C PHE A 14 -20.17 -3.10 -11.12
N SER A 15 -20.38 -4.39 -11.36
CA SER A 15 -21.49 -5.15 -10.77
C SER A 15 -21.13 -6.62 -10.59
N GLY A 16 -21.85 -7.29 -9.67
CA GLY A 16 -21.76 -8.73 -9.48
C GLY A 16 -20.39 -9.17 -8.92
N VAL A 17 -19.69 -8.32 -8.18
CA VAL A 17 -18.39 -8.68 -7.60
C VAL A 17 -18.59 -9.60 -6.41
N ASN A 18 -18.08 -10.83 -6.55
CA ASN A 18 -18.07 -11.83 -5.49
C ASN A 18 -16.63 -12.20 -5.18
N LEU A 19 -16.21 -11.99 -3.93
CA LEU A 19 -14.85 -12.27 -3.49
C LEU A 19 -14.83 -12.53 -1.98
N THR A 20 -14.20 -13.63 -1.59
CA THR A 20 -13.82 -13.88 -0.20
C THR A 20 -12.32 -13.74 -0.09
N VAL A 21 -11.87 -12.95 0.87
CA VAL A 21 -10.46 -12.73 1.17
C VAL A 21 -10.20 -13.31 2.55
N GLU A 22 -9.29 -14.24 2.63
CA GLU A 22 -8.88 -14.85 3.89
C GLU A 22 -7.63 -14.19 4.45
N ARG A 23 -7.39 -14.42 5.73
CA ARG A 23 -6.19 -13.88 6.37
C ARG A 23 -4.93 -14.47 5.74
N GLY A 24 -4.01 -13.59 5.35
CA GLY A 24 -2.75 -13.96 4.71
C GLY A 24 -2.81 -14.05 3.18
N ASP A 25 -3.99 -13.89 2.58
CA ASP A 25 -4.11 -13.87 1.12
C ASP A 25 -3.32 -12.72 0.50
N LYS A 26 -2.76 -12.99 -0.68
CA LYS A 26 -2.10 -12.01 -1.53
C LYS A 26 -2.90 -11.92 -2.84
N ILE A 27 -3.60 -10.81 -3.03
CA ILE A 27 -4.57 -10.64 -4.12
C ILE A 27 -4.15 -9.46 -5.00
N ALA A 28 -4.28 -9.62 -6.31
CA ALA A 28 -4.09 -8.54 -7.26
C ALA A 28 -5.40 -8.21 -7.98
N PHE A 29 -5.80 -6.94 -7.96
CA PHE A 29 -6.84 -6.41 -8.83
C PHE A 29 -6.18 -5.85 -10.08
N VAL A 30 -6.31 -6.58 -11.18
CA VAL A 30 -5.68 -6.25 -12.45
C VAL A 30 -6.73 -5.87 -13.48
N GLY A 31 -6.50 -4.82 -14.24
CA GLY A 31 -7.41 -4.36 -15.28
C GLY A 31 -7.01 -2.99 -15.81
N ARG A 32 -7.67 -2.54 -16.88
CA ARG A 32 -7.38 -1.24 -17.51
C ARG A 32 -7.75 -0.07 -16.60
N ASN A 33 -7.16 1.08 -16.88
CA ASN A 33 -7.53 2.32 -16.19
C ASN A 33 -9.02 2.64 -16.43
N GLY A 34 -9.70 3.06 -15.38
CA GLY A 34 -11.14 3.39 -15.43
C GLY A 34 -12.10 2.20 -15.25
N GLU A 35 -11.61 0.97 -15.05
CA GLU A 35 -12.45 -0.23 -14.82
C GLU A 35 -12.97 -0.34 -13.37
N GLY A 36 -12.80 0.69 -12.54
CA GLY A 36 -13.38 0.72 -11.20
C GLY A 36 -12.54 0.09 -10.09
N LYS A 37 -11.28 -0.32 -10.34
CA LYS A 37 -10.40 -0.94 -9.33
C LYS A 37 -10.25 -0.07 -8.07
N SER A 38 -9.84 1.18 -8.23
CA SER A 38 -9.70 2.13 -7.10
C SER A 38 -11.06 2.48 -6.48
N THR A 39 -12.15 2.41 -7.23
CA THR A 39 -13.51 2.55 -6.69
C THR A 39 -13.87 1.38 -5.78
N LEU A 40 -13.55 0.15 -6.19
CA LEU A 40 -13.75 -1.04 -5.36
C LEU A 40 -12.93 -0.96 -4.07
N VAL A 41 -11.68 -0.51 -4.15
CA VAL A 41 -10.84 -0.26 -2.96
C VAL A 41 -11.50 0.74 -2.01
N LYS A 42 -12.04 1.84 -2.53
CA LYS A 42 -12.75 2.84 -1.70
C LYS A 42 -14.01 2.27 -1.05
N CYS A 43 -14.72 1.35 -1.72
CA CYS A 43 -15.82 0.61 -1.11
C CYS A 43 -15.31 -0.29 0.03
N ILE A 44 -14.21 -1.03 -0.17
CA ILE A 44 -13.59 -1.88 0.86
C ILE A 44 -13.18 -1.04 2.09
N MET A 45 -12.67 0.17 1.87
CA MET A 45 -12.31 1.10 2.95
C MET A 45 -13.50 1.81 3.60
N GLY A 46 -14.72 1.57 3.13
CA GLY A 46 -15.93 2.25 3.62
C GLY A 46 -16.03 3.73 3.25
N GLN A 47 -15.23 4.19 2.29
CA GLN A 47 -15.26 5.58 1.81
C GLN A 47 -16.37 5.84 0.78
N LEU A 48 -16.85 4.78 0.14
CA LEU A 48 -17.99 4.81 -0.80
C LEU A 48 -19.00 3.76 -0.40
N GLN A 49 -20.27 4.10 -0.52
CA GLN A 49 -21.38 3.15 -0.37
C GLN A 49 -21.50 2.31 -1.64
N ASN A 50 -21.72 1.02 -1.47
CA ASN A 50 -21.93 0.06 -2.55
C ASN A 50 -23.30 -0.61 -2.40
N GLU A 51 -23.79 -1.17 -3.48
CA GLU A 51 -24.87 -2.13 -3.48
C GLU A 51 -24.31 -3.53 -3.18
N GLY A 52 -25.18 -4.46 -2.74
CA GLY A 52 -24.75 -5.80 -2.33
C GLY A 52 -24.11 -5.81 -0.93
N LYS A 53 -23.49 -6.92 -0.59
CA LYS A 53 -22.95 -7.15 0.75
C LYS A 53 -21.43 -7.09 0.76
N LEU A 54 -20.88 -6.08 1.42
CA LEU A 54 -19.44 -5.95 1.69
C LEU A 54 -19.22 -5.88 3.20
N GLU A 55 -18.52 -6.84 3.74
CA GLU A 55 -18.23 -6.92 5.17
C GLU A 55 -16.73 -7.16 5.37
N LEU A 56 -16.16 -6.42 6.31
CA LEU A 56 -14.82 -6.67 6.82
C LEU A 56 -14.90 -7.62 8.00
N GLY A 57 -13.92 -8.48 8.14
CA GLY A 57 -13.77 -9.36 9.29
C GLY A 57 -13.50 -8.60 10.59
N HIS A 58 -13.54 -9.31 11.70
CA HIS A 58 -13.19 -8.75 13.01
C HIS A 58 -11.71 -8.37 13.06
N ASN A 59 -11.42 -7.27 13.75
CA ASN A 59 -10.04 -6.78 13.99
C ASN A 59 -9.23 -6.48 12.72
N VAL A 60 -9.89 -6.16 11.60
CA VAL A 60 -9.19 -5.71 10.39
C VAL A 60 -8.70 -4.29 10.60
N GLN A 61 -7.38 -4.12 10.49
CA GLN A 61 -6.71 -2.82 10.48
C GLN A 61 -6.13 -2.59 9.09
N ILE A 62 -6.73 -1.64 8.37
CA ILE A 62 -6.36 -1.36 6.97
C ILE A 62 -5.23 -0.34 6.94
N GLY A 63 -4.14 -0.69 6.25
CA GLY A 63 -3.16 0.24 5.73
C GLY A 63 -3.41 0.49 4.25
N TYR A 64 -3.47 1.74 3.84
CA TYR A 64 -3.73 2.11 2.45
C TYR A 64 -2.62 2.98 1.89
N PHE A 65 -2.06 2.55 0.78
CA PHE A 65 -1.11 3.32 0.00
C PHE A 65 -1.79 3.83 -1.28
N ALA A 66 -2.14 5.10 -1.29
CA ALA A 66 -2.63 5.79 -2.48
C ALA A 66 -1.47 6.31 -3.33
N GLN A 67 -1.73 6.58 -4.59
CA GLN A 67 -0.75 7.12 -5.55
C GLN A 67 -0.05 8.41 -5.06
N ASN A 68 -0.73 9.22 -4.23
CA ASN A 68 -0.19 10.46 -3.66
C ASN A 68 0.38 10.32 -2.25
N GLN A 69 0.40 9.11 -1.68
CA GLN A 69 0.81 8.88 -0.27
C GLN A 69 2.25 9.32 0.00
N ALA A 70 3.14 9.15 -0.98
CA ALA A 70 4.53 9.57 -0.87
C ALA A 70 4.69 11.09 -0.67
N SER A 71 3.73 11.91 -1.09
CA SER A 71 3.73 13.37 -0.91
C SER A 71 3.30 13.79 0.50
N LEU A 72 2.72 12.89 1.28
CA LEU A 72 2.27 13.14 2.65
C LEU A 72 3.39 12.94 3.70
N LEU A 73 4.55 12.45 3.27
CA LEU A 73 5.71 12.35 4.17
C LEU A 73 6.19 13.75 4.56
N ASP A 74 6.56 13.90 5.83
CA ASP A 74 7.16 15.14 6.32
C ASP A 74 8.55 15.36 5.69
N GLY A 75 8.64 16.37 4.85
CA GLY A 75 9.86 16.70 4.10
C GLY A 75 11.04 17.16 4.99
N ASP A 76 10.78 17.63 6.19
CA ASP A 76 11.82 18.13 7.09
C ASP A 76 12.44 17.06 7.99
N LEU A 77 11.80 15.91 8.11
CA LEU A 77 12.37 14.73 8.75
C LEU A 77 13.45 14.09 7.87
N THR A 78 14.38 13.39 8.51
CA THR A 78 15.29 12.49 7.80
C THR A 78 14.59 11.16 7.49
N VAL A 79 15.14 10.40 6.54
CA VAL A 79 14.71 9.03 6.24
C VAL A 79 14.68 8.19 7.52
N PHE A 80 15.75 8.26 8.34
CA PHE A 80 15.82 7.55 9.61
C PHE A 80 14.71 7.97 10.59
N GLN A 81 14.51 9.28 10.79
CA GLN A 81 13.47 9.79 11.68
C GLN A 81 12.06 9.35 11.26
N THR A 82 11.78 9.38 9.96
CA THR A 82 10.49 8.94 9.41
C THR A 82 10.15 7.49 9.80
N ILE A 83 11.16 6.63 9.86
CA ILE A 83 10.98 5.21 10.22
C ILE A 83 11.04 5.01 11.74
N ASP A 84 11.90 5.74 12.46
CA ASP A 84 11.99 5.67 13.93
C ASP A 84 10.67 6.08 14.61
N ASP A 85 9.94 7.02 14.03
CA ASP A 85 8.64 7.50 14.54
C ASP A 85 7.56 6.39 14.56
N VAL A 86 7.61 5.43 13.64
CA VAL A 86 6.63 4.34 13.54
C VAL A 86 7.15 3.00 14.06
N ALA A 87 8.46 2.81 14.12
CA ALA A 87 9.07 1.57 14.56
C ALA A 87 8.85 1.34 16.06
N LYS A 88 8.36 0.16 16.44
CA LYS A 88 8.10 -0.24 17.83
C LYS A 88 8.84 -1.53 18.20
N GLY A 89 9.13 -1.68 19.50
CA GLY A 89 9.72 -2.89 20.04
C GLY A 89 11.07 -3.25 19.39
N GLU A 90 11.25 -4.52 19.08
CA GLU A 90 12.50 -5.03 18.50
C GLU A 90 12.80 -4.49 17.09
N VAL A 91 11.77 -4.09 16.35
CA VAL A 91 11.93 -3.50 15.00
C VAL A 91 12.77 -2.22 15.08
N ARG A 92 12.62 -1.44 16.15
CA ARG A 92 13.40 -0.21 16.35
C ARG A 92 14.90 -0.46 16.38
N ASN A 93 15.34 -1.60 16.91
CA ASN A 93 16.75 -1.98 16.95
C ASN A 93 17.30 -2.36 15.56
N LYS A 94 16.42 -2.68 14.61
CA LYS A 94 16.76 -3.13 13.26
C LYS A 94 16.49 -2.08 12.17
N ILE A 95 16.18 -0.83 12.54
CA ILE A 95 15.85 0.23 11.57
C ILE A 95 16.93 0.38 10.50
N ARG A 96 18.20 0.34 10.88
CA ARG A 96 19.32 0.51 9.93
C ARG A 96 19.39 -0.64 8.93
N ASP A 97 19.12 -1.87 9.37
CA ASP A 97 19.09 -3.05 8.50
C ASP A 97 17.91 -2.97 7.52
N LEU A 98 16.73 -2.56 8.02
CA LEU A 98 15.54 -2.33 7.22
C LEU A 98 15.78 -1.22 6.18
N LEU A 99 16.34 -0.11 6.60
CA LEU A 99 16.70 0.98 5.69
C LEU A 99 17.71 0.52 4.64
N GLY A 100 18.70 -0.29 5.02
CA GLY A 100 19.65 -0.88 4.10
C GLY A 100 18.98 -1.79 3.07
N ALA A 101 18.07 -2.66 3.50
CA ALA A 101 17.29 -3.54 2.63
C ALA A 101 16.41 -2.74 1.64
N PHE A 102 15.89 -1.60 2.07
CA PHE A 102 15.14 -0.65 1.23
C PHE A 102 16.02 0.38 0.50
N MET A 103 17.31 0.12 0.38
CA MET A 103 18.28 0.95 -0.33
C MET A 103 18.43 2.38 0.24
N PHE A 104 18.30 2.53 1.54
CA PHE A 104 18.58 3.76 2.30
C PHE A 104 19.73 3.54 3.29
N GLY A 105 20.74 2.77 2.88
CA GLY A 105 21.91 2.49 3.74
C GLY A 105 22.86 3.67 3.85
N GLY A 106 23.68 3.66 4.91
CA GLY A 106 24.74 4.64 5.11
C GLY A 106 24.22 6.08 5.19
N GLU A 107 24.80 6.97 4.40
CA GLU A 107 24.47 8.40 4.38
C GLU A 107 23.05 8.69 3.90
N ASP A 108 22.45 7.82 3.08
CA ASP A 108 21.10 8.00 2.58
C ASP A 108 20.06 8.04 3.70
N SER A 109 20.31 7.34 4.81
CA SER A 109 19.44 7.35 5.98
C SER A 109 19.36 8.71 6.67
N THR A 110 20.36 9.56 6.49
CA THR A 110 20.44 10.90 7.09
C THR A 110 19.89 12.01 6.18
N LYS A 111 19.58 11.69 4.92
CA LYS A 111 18.98 12.64 3.99
C LYS A 111 17.60 13.06 4.45
N LYS A 112 17.25 14.33 4.24
CA LYS A 112 15.89 14.80 4.46
C LYS A 112 14.96 14.28 3.37
N VAL A 113 13.71 13.95 3.75
CA VAL A 113 12.70 13.43 2.82
C VAL A 113 12.46 14.37 1.64
N LYS A 114 12.56 15.69 1.84
CA LYS A 114 12.36 16.68 0.76
C LYS A 114 13.37 16.61 -0.38
N VAL A 115 14.56 16.03 -0.16
CA VAL A 115 15.58 15.90 -1.22
C VAL A 115 15.51 14.56 -1.95
N LEU A 116 14.64 13.65 -1.53
CA LEU A 116 14.45 12.36 -2.16
C LEU A 116 13.73 12.50 -3.51
N SER A 117 14.08 11.65 -4.45
CA SER A 117 13.33 11.45 -5.70
C SER A 117 11.92 10.91 -5.43
N GLY A 118 11.02 10.98 -6.43
CA GLY A 118 9.68 10.42 -6.32
C GLY A 118 9.68 8.93 -5.98
N GLY A 119 10.53 8.13 -6.63
CA GLY A 119 10.67 6.70 -6.37
C GLY A 119 11.21 6.39 -4.97
N GLU A 120 12.18 7.17 -4.48
CA GLU A 120 12.69 7.04 -3.12
C GLU A 120 11.61 7.37 -2.08
N ARG A 121 10.82 8.43 -2.29
CA ARG A 121 9.70 8.75 -1.39
C ARG A 121 8.64 7.66 -1.37
N THR A 122 8.29 7.11 -2.54
CA THR A 122 7.36 5.99 -2.64
C THR A 122 7.86 4.79 -1.83
N ARG A 123 9.12 4.40 -2.00
CA ARG A 123 9.76 3.30 -1.28
C ARG A 123 9.77 3.54 0.24
N LEU A 124 10.10 4.76 0.67
CA LEU A 124 10.09 5.13 2.09
C LEU A 124 8.69 5.11 2.68
N ALA A 125 7.69 5.61 1.95
CA ALA A 125 6.30 5.61 2.40
C ALA A 125 5.74 4.20 2.55
N ILE A 126 6.10 3.28 1.66
CA ILE A 126 5.68 1.87 1.76
C ILE A 126 6.41 1.18 2.93
N LEU A 127 7.71 1.41 3.11
CA LEU A 127 8.43 0.90 4.27
C LEU A 127 7.78 1.38 5.58
N LYS A 128 7.46 2.66 5.68
CA LYS A 128 6.76 3.22 6.83
C LYS A 128 5.44 2.48 7.08
N LEU A 129 4.62 2.29 6.05
CA LEU A 129 3.34 1.63 6.15
C LEU A 129 3.44 0.14 6.57
N LEU A 130 4.47 -0.57 6.10
CA LEU A 130 4.74 -1.95 6.51
C LEU A 130 5.10 -2.10 8.00
N LEU A 131 5.55 -1.03 8.64
CA LEU A 131 5.90 -1.00 10.07
C LEU A 131 4.73 -0.55 10.96
N GLU A 132 3.65 -0.05 10.37
CA GLU A 132 2.42 0.27 11.10
C GLU A 132 1.68 -1.01 11.51
N PRO A 133 0.88 -0.97 12.58
CA PRO A 133 0.14 -2.14 13.07
C PRO A 133 -1.06 -2.47 12.19
N VAL A 134 -0.82 -2.71 10.90
CA VAL A 134 -1.84 -3.06 9.91
C VAL A 134 -1.80 -4.55 9.61
N ASN A 135 -2.95 -5.16 9.33
CA ASN A 135 -3.07 -6.57 8.97
C ASN A 135 -3.78 -6.81 7.63
N LEU A 136 -4.32 -5.75 7.03
CA LEU A 136 -4.76 -5.69 5.65
C LEU A 136 -4.08 -4.49 4.98
N LEU A 137 -3.17 -4.77 4.06
CA LEU A 137 -2.46 -3.76 3.30
C LEU A 137 -3.05 -3.65 1.90
N ILE A 138 -3.47 -2.46 1.52
CA ILE A 138 -3.99 -2.17 0.19
C ILE A 138 -3.06 -1.17 -0.49
N LEU A 139 -2.51 -1.55 -1.63
CA LEU A 139 -1.60 -0.72 -2.41
C LEU A 139 -2.22 -0.40 -3.77
N ASP A 140 -2.45 0.88 -4.04
CA ASP A 140 -3.00 1.36 -5.30
C ASP A 140 -1.87 1.89 -6.19
N GLU A 141 -1.54 1.13 -7.25
CA GLU A 141 -0.48 1.42 -8.22
C GLU A 141 0.90 1.67 -7.59
N PRO A 142 1.38 0.80 -6.67
CA PRO A 142 2.59 1.07 -5.88
C PRO A 142 3.88 1.08 -6.70
N THR A 143 3.88 0.49 -7.88
CA THR A 143 5.06 0.34 -8.74
C THR A 143 5.18 1.40 -9.82
N ASN A 144 4.21 2.32 -9.90
CA ASN A 144 4.26 3.39 -10.90
C ASN A 144 5.51 4.25 -10.73
N HIS A 145 6.20 4.49 -11.85
CA HIS A 145 7.42 5.31 -11.93
C HIS A 145 8.62 4.78 -11.13
N LEU A 146 8.60 3.51 -10.69
CA LEU A 146 9.74 2.88 -10.03
C LEU A 146 10.66 2.21 -11.05
N ASP A 147 11.96 2.28 -10.81
CA ASP A 147 12.95 1.49 -11.53
C ASP A 147 12.87 0.01 -11.15
N LEU A 148 13.42 -0.88 -11.98
CA LEU A 148 13.35 -2.33 -11.79
C LEU A 148 13.91 -2.78 -10.44
N LYS A 149 15.03 -2.22 -10.01
CA LYS A 149 15.66 -2.58 -8.74
C LYS A 149 14.77 -2.23 -7.54
N THR A 150 14.14 -1.07 -7.58
CA THR A 150 13.17 -0.65 -6.56
C THR A 150 11.93 -1.54 -6.57
N LYS A 151 11.44 -1.94 -7.75
CA LYS A 151 10.32 -2.89 -7.87
C LYS A 151 10.64 -4.24 -7.23
N ASP A 152 11.84 -4.77 -7.43
CA ASP A 152 12.27 -6.05 -6.85
C ASP A 152 12.33 -5.99 -5.32
N VAL A 153 12.91 -4.92 -4.76
CA VAL A 153 12.95 -4.71 -3.30
C VAL A 153 11.54 -4.64 -2.72
N LEU A 154 10.66 -3.88 -3.37
CA LEU A 154 9.28 -3.74 -2.93
C LEU A 154 8.53 -5.07 -3.01
N LYS A 155 8.66 -5.80 -4.13
CA LYS A 155 8.05 -7.11 -4.32
C LYS A 155 8.44 -8.08 -3.22
N GLN A 156 9.74 -8.16 -2.89
CA GLN A 156 10.21 -9.03 -1.81
C GLN A 156 9.60 -8.65 -0.46
N ALA A 157 9.60 -7.36 -0.12
CA ALA A 157 9.03 -6.89 1.14
C ALA A 157 7.52 -7.19 1.26
N LEU A 158 6.78 -7.10 0.16
CA LEU A 158 5.36 -7.41 0.13
C LEU A 158 5.08 -8.92 0.23
N LEU A 159 5.95 -9.75 -0.33
CA LEU A 159 5.88 -11.21 -0.18
C LEU A 159 6.16 -11.64 1.27
N ASP A 160 7.08 -10.97 1.94
CA ASP A 160 7.46 -11.24 3.33
C ASP A 160 6.47 -10.65 4.36
N PHE A 161 5.51 -9.83 3.92
CA PHE A 161 4.50 -9.26 4.81
C PHE A 161 3.53 -10.35 5.30
N ASP A 162 3.42 -10.55 6.62
CA ASP A 162 2.61 -11.61 7.23
C ASP A 162 1.08 -11.36 7.13
N GLY A 163 0.66 -10.14 6.80
CA GLY A 163 -0.75 -9.77 6.69
C GLY A 163 -1.37 -10.13 5.33
N THR A 164 -2.62 -9.77 5.19
CA THR A 164 -3.37 -9.84 3.92
C THR A 164 -2.97 -8.66 3.03
N LEU A 165 -2.76 -8.92 1.74
CA LEU A 165 -2.34 -7.92 0.77
C LEU A 165 -3.32 -7.84 -0.39
N ILE A 166 -3.73 -6.62 -0.75
CA ILE A 166 -4.43 -6.32 -1.99
C ILE A 166 -3.59 -5.32 -2.78
N VAL A 167 -3.17 -5.69 -3.97
CA VAL A 167 -2.46 -4.80 -4.89
C VAL A 167 -3.36 -4.45 -6.06
N VAL A 168 -3.49 -3.18 -6.35
CA VAL A 168 -4.18 -2.70 -7.55
C VAL A 168 -3.12 -2.34 -8.57
N SER A 169 -3.21 -2.92 -9.76
CA SER A 169 -2.29 -2.63 -10.86
C SER A 169 -3.01 -2.64 -12.21
N HIS A 170 -2.50 -1.86 -13.13
CA HIS A 170 -2.89 -1.95 -14.55
C HIS A 170 -1.94 -2.87 -15.32
N ASP A 171 -0.79 -3.21 -14.74
CA ASP A 171 0.20 -4.15 -15.25
C ASP A 171 -0.01 -5.55 -14.68
N ARG A 172 0.38 -6.58 -15.45
CA ARG A 172 0.26 -7.99 -15.04
C ARG A 172 1.57 -8.57 -14.47
N ASP A 173 2.65 -7.76 -14.50
CA ASP A 173 4.00 -8.18 -14.08
C ASP A 173 4.37 -7.70 -12.67
#